data_44fac0fa7d6dc7b12b60b64554c1926e
#
_entry.id   44fac0fa7d6dc7b12b60b64554c1926e
#
_cell.length_a   1.000
_cell.length_b   1.000
_cell.length_c   1.000
_cell.angle_alpha   90.00
_cell.angle_beta   90.00
_cell.angle_gamma   90.00
#
_symmetry.space_group_name_H-M   'P 1'
#
loop_
_entity.id
_entity.type
_entity.pdbx_description
1 polymer ?
#
loop_
_entity_poly.entity_id
_entity_poly.type
_entity_poly.pdbx_seq_one_letter_code
_entity_poly.pdbx_strand_id
1 'polypeptide(L)'
;MVLSHMSFARRTLLATVDTGAVLLSTSLPAHAQPDPPNCTSADLAGIMSGITAATSAYLFTHPPVNEFMTSMGDIPPDEKKAALEAFLEANPQVKGELQGIRQPAVDFRNRCGGGPGPLDCQ
;
A
#
# COMPACT_ATOMS: atom_id res chain seq x y z
N MET A 1 -21.10 3.62 -40.49
CA MET A 1 -21.90 2.43 -40.13
C MET A 1 -21.59 1.32 -41.11
N VAL A 2 -20.75 0.38 -40.75
CA VAL A 2 -20.53 -0.84 -41.54
C VAL A 2 -20.48 -1.98 -40.52
N LEU A 3 -21.55 -2.77 -40.51
CA LEU A 3 -21.63 -4.05 -39.81
C LEU A 3 -20.90 -5.10 -40.64
N SER A 4 -19.84 -5.69 -40.13
CA SER A 4 -19.22 -6.87 -40.69
C SER A 4 -19.76 -8.11 -40.01
N HIS A 5 -20.56 -8.87 -40.72
CA HIS A 5 -21.00 -10.22 -40.38
C HIS A 5 -19.82 -11.20 -40.41
N MET A 6 -19.46 -11.76 -39.26
CA MET A 6 -18.56 -12.93 -39.23
C MET A 6 -19.41 -14.21 -39.20
N SER A 7 -19.33 -14.95 -40.30
CA SER A 7 -19.98 -16.22 -40.51
C SER A 7 -19.39 -17.32 -39.63
N PHE A 8 -20.23 -17.94 -38.81
CA PHE A 8 -19.91 -19.17 -38.08
C PHE A 8 -19.90 -20.37 -39.02
N ALA A 9 -18.73 -20.89 -39.34
CA ALA A 9 -18.58 -22.19 -40.01
C ALA A 9 -18.67 -23.30 -38.94
N ARG A 10 -19.80 -24.02 -38.97
CA ARG A 10 -19.97 -25.28 -38.24
C ARG A 10 -19.06 -26.35 -38.88
N ARG A 11 -18.09 -26.84 -38.14
CA ARG A 11 -17.41 -28.10 -38.42
C ARG A 11 -17.76 -29.10 -37.33
N THR A 12 -18.65 -29.99 -37.65
CA THR A 12 -18.89 -31.23 -36.93
C THR A 12 -17.72 -32.18 -37.20
N LEU A 13 -17.02 -32.59 -36.14
CA LEU A 13 -16.11 -33.73 -36.18
C LEU A 13 -16.48 -34.70 -35.06
N LEU A 14 -16.62 -35.94 -35.52
CA LEU A 14 -17.11 -37.10 -34.81
C LEU A 14 -16.20 -37.53 -33.64
N ALA A 15 -16.85 -38.14 -32.68
CA ALA A 15 -16.34 -38.68 -31.43
C ALA A 15 -15.26 -39.76 -31.63
N THR A 16 -14.25 -39.68 -30.80
CA THR A 16 -13.55 -40.83 -30.27
C THR A 16 -13.64 -40.80 -28.77
N VAL A 17 -14.26 -41.84 -28.21
CA VAL A 17 -14.37 -42.05 -26.77
C VAL A 17 -13.01 -42.56 -26.32
N ASP A 18 -12.22 -41.68 -25.76
CA ASP A 18 -10.99 -42.06 -25.06
C ASP A 18 -11.29 -42.01 -23.56
N THR A 19 -11.24 -43.18 -22.92
CA THR A 19 -11.51 -43.39 -21.52
C THR A 19 -10.29 -42.91 -20.73
N GLY A 20 -10.12 -41.58 -20.62
CA GLY A 20 -9.13 -40.94 -19.80
C GLY A 20 -9.67 -40.77 -18.37
N ALA A 21 -9.04 -41.40 -17.40
CA ALA A 21 -9.31 -41.21 -15.98
C ALA A 21 -9.15 -39.73 -15.63
N VAL A 22 -10.27 -39.04 -15.38
CA VAL A 22 -10.28 -37.68 -14.87
C VAL A 22 -9.83 -37.75 -13.39
N LEU A 23 -8.55 -37.47 -13.17
CA LEU A 23 -8.08 -37.14 -11.83
C LEU A 23 -8.74 -35.80 -11.45
N LEU A 24 -9.83 -35.88 -10.71
CA LEU A 24 -10.42 -34.75 -10.02
C LEU A 24 -9.38 -34.23 -9.01
N SER A 25 -8.52 -33.33 -9.46
CA SER A 25 -7.74 -32.52 -8.57
C SER A 25 -8.72 -31.61 -7.83
N THR A 26 -9.18 -32.05 -6.67
CA THR A 26 -9.86 -31.19 -5.73
C THR A 26 -8.82 -30.19 -5.23
N SER A 27 -8.70 -29.06 -5.93
CA SER A 27 -8.03 -27.90 -5.36
C SER A 27 -8.85 -27.47 -4.17
N LEU A 28 -8.39 -27.88 -2.97
CA LEU A 28 -8.88 -27.33 -1.72
C LEU A 28 -8.74 -25.82 -1.80
N PRO A 29 -9.79 -25.03 -1.54
CA PRO A 29 -9.63 -23.60 -1.43
C PRO A 29 -8.55 -23.34 -0.37
N ALA A 30 -7.49 -22.62 -0.76
CA ALA A 30 -6.52 -22.14 0.19
C ALA A 30 -7.30 -21.29 1.21
N HIS A 31 -7.49 -21.79 2.40
CA HIS A 31 -8.04 -21.00 3.50
C HIS A 31 -7.05 -19.89 3.77
N ALA A 32 -7.38 -18.66 3.33
CA ALA A 32 -6.69 -17.48 3.79
C ALA A 32 -6.77 -17.51 5.32
N GLN A 33 -5.63 -17.51 6.01
CA GLN A 33 -5.63 -17.40 7.46
C GLN A 33 -6.30 -16.07 7.83
N PRO A 34 -7.20 -16.05 8.81
CA PRO A 34 -7.78 -14.80 9.28
C PRO A 34 -6.66 -13.87 9.70
N ASP A 35 -6.77 -12.60 9.30
CA ASP A 35 -5.82 -11.58 9.71
C ASP A 35 -5.68 -11.56 11.24
N PRO A 36 -4.45 -11.30 11.74
CA PRO A 36 -4.27 -11.10 13.18
C PRO A 36 -5.23 -10.03 13.72
N PRO A 37 -5.65 -10.10 14.99
CA PRO A 37 -6.51 -9.08 15.59
C PRO A 37 -5.92 -7.68 15.43
N ASN A 38 -6.74 -6.70 15.07
CA ASN A 38 -6.35 -5.31 14.85
C ASN A 38 -5.30 -5.11 13.73
N CYS A 39 -5.35 -5.95 12.69
CA CYS A 39 -4.50 -5.85 11.50
C CYS A 39 -5.30 -5.66 10.21
N THR A 40 -6.51 -5.16 10.30
CA THR A 40 -7.34 -4.87 9.14
C THR A 40 -6.96 -3.55 8.46
N SER A 41 -7.42 -3.36 7.24
CA SER A 41 -7.28 -2.07 6.54
C SER A 41 -7.96 -0.93 7.30
N ALA A 42 -9.05 -1.21 8.02
CA ALA A 42 -9.73 -0.22 8.85
C ALA A 42 -8.86 0.20 10.04
N ASP A 43 -8.17 -0.74 10.66
CA ASP A 43 -7.23 -0.45 11.76
C ASP A 43 -6.07 0.42 11.25
N LEU A 44 -5.50 0.09 10.10
CA LEU A 44 -4.45 0.90 9.49
C LEU A 44 -4.95 2.31 9.16
N ALA A 45 -6.14 2.45 8.58
CA ALA A 45 -6.72 3.75 8.28
C ALA A 45 -6.93 4.60 9.53
N GLY A 46 -7.36 4.00 10.64
CA GLY A 46 -7.48 4.67 11.93
C GLY A 46 -6.13 5.16 12.47
N ILE A 47 -5.10 4.34 12.40
CA ILE A 47 -3.73 4.71 12.79
C ILE A 47 -3.21 5.86 11.94
N MET A 48 -3.37 5.81 10.62
CA MET A 48 -2.92 6.87 9.71
C MET A 48 -3.66 8.19 9.96
N SER A 49 -4.94 8.12 10.29
CA SER A 49 -5.74 9.27 10.67
C SER A 49 -5.20 9.94 11.94
N GLY A 50 -4.88 9.15 12.97
CA GLY A 50 -4.25 9.64 14.19
C GLY A 50 -2.88 10.29 13.95
N ILE A 51 -2.04 9.66 13.12
CA ILE A 51 -0.73 10.21 12.74
C ILE A 51 -0.89 11.54 12.01
N THR A 52 -1.84 11.65 11.09
CA THR A 52 -2.11 12.89 10.35
C THR A 52 -2.54 14.00 11.29
N ALA A 53 -3.43 13.72 12.24
CA ALA A 53 -3.87 14.69 13.23
C ALA A 53 -2.71 15.16 14.14
N ALA A 54 -1.90 14.23 14.64
CA ALA A 54 -0.73 14.52 15.46
C ALA A 54 0.31 15.33 14.69
N THR A 55 0.57 15.00 13.42
CA THR A 55 1.48 15.77 12.56
C THR A 55 0.98 17.18 12.36
N SER A 56 -0.32 17.37 12.11
CA SER A 56 -0.91 18.70 11.97
C SER A 56 -0.71 19.54 13.22
N ALA A 57 -1.02 18.99 14.40
CA ALA A 57 -0.82 19.67 15.67
C ALA A 57 0.66 20.04 15.91
N TYR A 58 1.56 19.13 15.58
CA TYR A 58 3.00 19.36 15.68
C TYR A 58 3.46 20.54 14.80
N LEU A 59 3.05 20.55 13.53
CA LEU A 59 3.43 21.59 12.58
C LEU A 59 2.91 22.96 12.98
N PHE A 60 1.70 23.06 13.53
CA PHE A 60 1.16 24.32 14.05
C PHE A 60 1.96 24.88 15.23
N THR A 61 2.58 24.03 16.03
CA THR A 61 3.41 24.44 17.18
C THR A 61 4.89 24.63 16.83
N HIS A 62 5.29 24.24 15.61
CA HIS A 62 6.67 24.30 15.12
C HIS A 62 6.76 25.03 13.76
N PRO A 63 6.54 26.36 13.71
CA PRO A 63 6.50 27.13 12.48
C PRO A 63 7.67 26.90 11.52
N PRO A 64 8.94 26.83 11.95
CA PRO A 64 10.06 26.57 11.04
C PRO A 64 9.98 25.22 10.34
N VAL A 65 9.47 24.19 11.04
CA VAL A 65 9.26 22.85 10.45
C VAL A 65 8.10 22.89 9.45
N ASN A 66 7.03 23.59 9.80
CA ASN A 66 5.87 23.78 8.92
C ASN A 66 6.25 24.50 7.63
N GLU A 67 7.06 25.57 7.72
CA GLU A 67 7.57 26.31 6.54
C GLU A 67 8.39 25.38 5.63
N PHE A 68 9.31 24.61 6.21
CA PHE A 68 10.09 23.63 5.43
C PHE A 68 9.18 22.60 4.76
N MET A 69 8.26 21.98 5.48
CA MET A 69 7.35 20.98 4.92
C MET A 69 6.44 21.57 3.84
N THR A 70 6.05 22.82 3.96
CA THR A 70 5.26 23.54 2.94
C THR A 70 6.10 23.77 1.68
N SER A 71 7.36 24.19 1.83
CA SER A 71 8.27 24.42 0.69
C SER A 71 8.61 23.14 -0.09
N MET A 72 8.44 21.97 0.54
CA MET A 72 8.60 20.67 -0.14
C MET A 72 7.61 20.50 -1.31
N GLY A 73 6.50 21.25 -1.32
CA GLY A 73 5.57 21.25 -2.45
C GLY A 73 6.22 21.68 -3.76
N ASP A 74 7.17 22.61 -3.70
CA ASP A 74 7.85 23.22 -4.84
C ASP A 74 9.09 22.44 -5.32
N ILE A 75 9.52 21.41 -4.56
CA ILE A 75 10.68 20.59 -4.89
C ILE A 75 10.28 19.47 -5.85
N PRO A 76 11.09 19.16 -6.89
CA PRO A 76 10.87 18.02 -7.78
C PRO A 76 10.78 16.70 -6.98
N PRO A 77 9.90 15.76 -7.38
CA PRO A 77 9.66 14.53 -6.63
C PRO A 77 10.90 13.68 -6.34
N ASP A 78 11.85 13.64 -7.27
CA ASP A 78 13.11 12.91 -7.16
C ASP A 78 14.09 13.55 -6.17
N GLU A 79 13.96 14.84 -5.89
CA GLU A 79 14.80 15.57 -4.94
C GLU A 79 14.21 15.62 -3.53
N LYS A 80 12.89 15.37 -3.37
CA LYS A 80 12.20 15.51 -2.08
C LYS A 80 12.81 14.66 -0.97
N LYS A 81 13.17 13.43 -1.29
CA LYS A 81 13.75 12.51 -0.31
C LYS A 81 15.06 13.05 0.26
N ALA A 82 15.97 13.47 -0.63
CA ALA A 82 17.27 14.00 -0.22
C ALA A 82 17.12 15.30 0.59
N ALA A 83 16.21 16.20 0.17
CA ALA A 83 15.94 17.44 0.89
C ALA A 83 15.40 17.19 2.30
N LEU A 84 14.48 16.23 2.44
CA LEU A 84 13.93 15.84 3.75
C LEU A 84 15.00 15.21 4.64
N GLU A 85 15.80 14.31 4.11
CA GLU A 85 16.89 13.66 4.85
C GLU A 85 17.89 14.70 5.37
N ALA A 86 18.34 15.61 4.52
CA ALA A 86 19.25 16.68 4.89
C ALA A 86 18.67 17.58 5.99
N PHE A 87 17.38 17.94 5.89
CA PHE A 87 16.71 18.73 6.90
C PHE A 87 16.64 18.01 8.25
N LEU A 88 16.29 16.72 8.24
CA LEU A 88 16.17 15.93 9.46
C LEU A 88 17.54 15.63 10.10
N GLU A 89 18.59 15.49 9.32
CA GLU A 89 19.96 15.35 9.84
C GLU A 89 20.46 16.64 10.52
N ALA A 90 20.11 17.79 9.95
CA ALA A 90 20.41 19.08 10.55
C ALA A 90 19.56 19.38 11.79
N ASN A 91 18.42 18.69 11.97
CA ASN A 91 17.46 18.92 13.06
C ASN A 91 17.13 17.59 13.79
N PRO A 92 18.06 17.00 14.55
CA PRO A 92 17.89 15.66 15.14
C PRO A 92 16.73 15.59 16.16
N GLN A 93 16.39 16.69 16.84
CA GLN A 93 15.23 16.74 17.72
C GLN A 93 13.94 16.61 16.92
N VAL A 94 13.78 17.38 15.86
CA VAL A 94 12.62 17.30 14.94
C VAL A 94 12.49 15.90 14.37
N LYS A 95 13.61 15.30 13.97
CA LYS A 95 13.64 13.90 13.48
C LYS A 95 13.06 12.94 14.52
N GLY A 96 13.51 13.02 15.76
CA GLY A 96 13.02 12.16 16.84
C GLY A 96 11.53 12.37 17.13
N GLU A 97 11.07 13.60 17.17
CA GLU A 97 9.67 13.94 17.42
C GLU A 97 8.75 13.44 16.29
N LEU A 98 9.12 13.64 15.04
CA LEU A 98 8.37 13.12 13.89
C LEU A 98 8.38 11.59 13.82
N GLN A 99 9.49 10.95 14.20
CA GLN A 99 9.55 9.49 14.34
C GLN A 99 8.60 8.99 15.41
N GLY A 100 8.54 9.67 16.57
CA GLY A 100 7.58 9.37 17.64
C GLY A 100 6.12 9.44 17.17
N ILE A 101 5.77 10.47 16.41
CA ILE A 101 4.43 10.62 15.83
C ILE A 101 4.10 9.46 14.90
N ARG A 102 5.07 8.94 14.15
CA ARG A 102 4.90 7.83 13.19
C ARG A 102 5.00 6.45 13.82
N GLN A 103 5.41 6.35 15.08
CA GLN A 103 5.62 5.08 15.76
C GLN A 103 4.42 4.11 15.68
N PRO A 104 3.16 4.56 15.80
CA PRO A 104 2.01 3.66 15.70
C PRO A 104 1.94 2.90 14.36
N ALA A 105 2.38 3.52 13.25
CA ALA A 105 2.42 2.83 11.95
C ALA A 105 3.56 1.79 11.90
N VAL A 106 4.69 2.07 12.53
CA VAL A 106 5.81 1.11 12.64
C VAL A 106 5.36 -0.09 13.49
N ASP A 107 4.70 0.15 14.61
CA ASP A 107 4.20 -0.90 15.50
C ASP A 107 3.13 -1.75 14.81
N PHE A 108 2.24 -1.13 14.05
CA PHE A 108 1.26 -1.85 13.24
C PHE A 108 1.95 -2.78 12.24
N ARG A 109 2.93 -2.28 11.50
CA ARG A 109 3.70 -3.06 10.52
C ARG A 109 4.39 -4.25 11.19
N ASN A 110 5.05 -4.03 12.31
CA ASN A 110 5.76 -5.08 13.05
C ASN A 110 4.81 -6.16 13.59
N ARG A 111 3.63 -5.76 14.07
CA ARG A 111 2.63 -6.67 14.62
C ARG A 111 1.90 -7.45 13.53
N CYS A 112 1.62 -6.80 12.40
CA CYS A 112 0.77 -7.35 11.36
C CYS A 112 1.53 -8.05 10.21
N GLY A 113 2.81 -8.36 10.41
CA GLY A 113 3.61 -9.10 9.44
C GLY A 113 3.99 -8.26 8.22
N GLY A 114 4.70 -7.17 8.46
CA GLY A 114 5.08 -6.17 7.47
C GLY A 114 5.68 -6.70 6.17
N GLY A 115 4.80 -6.97 5.21
CA GLY A 115 5.17 -6.85 3.82
C GLY A 115 5.27 -5.38 3.43
N PRO A 116 5.81 -5.05 2.24
CA PRO A 116 5.76 -3.68 1.74
C PRO A 116 4.32 -3.20 1.76
N GLY A 117 4.04 -2.19 2.57
CA GLY A 117 2.70 -1.63 2.67
C GLY A 117 2.29 -1.05 1.31
N PRO A 118 0.97 -0.92 1.04
CA PRO A 118 0.47 -0.36 -0.22
C PRO A 118 0.96 1.07 -0.50
N LEU A 119 1.74 1.67 0.41
CA LEU A 119 2.33 3.00 0.29
C LEU A 119 3.85 2.97 0.02
N ASP A 120 4.47 1.80 -0.04
CA ASP A 120 5.85 1.65 -0.50
C ASP A 120 5.88 1.54 -2.04
N CYS A 121 5.25 2.49 -2.71
CA CYS A 121 5.47 2.71 -4.14
C CYS A 121 6.89 3.26 -4.31
N GLN A 122 7.79 2.37 -4.72
CA GLN A 122 9.11 2.72 -5.24
C GLN A 122 8.98 3.42 -6.58
#